data_8409e23312cbcdae32980e5384748c8e
#
_entry.id   8409e23312cbcdae32980e5384748c8e
#
_cell.length_a   1.000
_cell.length_b   1.000
_cell.length_c   1.000
_cell.angle_alpha   90.00
_cell.angle_beta   90.00
_cell.angle_gamma   90.00
#
_symmetry.space_group_name_H-M   'P 1'
#
loop_
_entity.id
_entity.type
_entity.pdbx_description
1 polymer ?
#
loop_
_entity_poly.entity_id
_entity_poly.type
_entity_poly.pdbx_seq_one_letter_code
_entity_poly.pdbx_strand_id
1 'polypeptide(L)'
;MDWEKVDWKALKRLRAAFLDGTAGAQDYWHSDRDLESYDLTFGQRIRWKWDYVLKELTGRGWLPPRGDVVDWGCGSGISTRAFLENFTFDAPPRLVLWDRSPLAIRYAARMAREAMLSVDVWLDKPPERAFGTLLLSHVLTELSADQIDELIALAAHATTVIWVEPGTHETSRSLIAVRERLRGIFQIVSPCT
;
A
#
# COMPACT_ATOMS: atom_id res chain seq x y z
N MET A 1 -14.07 5.29 -18.24
CA MET A 1 -13.15 6.19 -17.50
C MET A 1 -13.51 7.61 -17.90
N ASP A 2 -13.80 8.47 -16.95
CA ASP A 2 -14.26 9.85 -17.19
C ASP A 2 -13.03 10.77 -17.15
N TRP A 3 -12.45 11.00 -18.34
CA TRP A 3 -11.23 11.80 -18.50
C TRP A 3 -11.42 13.29 -18.20
N GLU A 4 -12.66 13.79 -18.18
CA GLU A 4 -12.98 15.18 -17.86
C GLU A 4 -12.77 15.48 -16.36
N LYS A 5 -12.81 14.46 -15.52
CA LYS A 5 -12.53 14.58 -14.07
C LYS A 5 -11.06 14.62 -13.72
N VAL A 6 -10.17 14.32 -14.67
CA VAL A 6 -8.74 14.23 -14.41
C VAL A 6 -8.08 15.61 -14.42
N ASP A 7 -7.39 15.96 -13.34
CA ASP A 7 -6.52 17.11 -13.27
C ASP A 7 -5.12 16.80 -13.84
N TRP A 8 -4.94 17.07 -15.13
CA TRP A 8 -3.68 16.80 -15.82
C TRP A 8 -2.50 17.64 -15.31
N LYS A 9 -2.75 18.81 -14.70
CA LYS A 9 -1.68 19.63 -14.08
C LYS A 9 -1.21 18.98 -12.78
N ALA A 10 -2.12 18.49 -11.95
CA ALA A 10 -1.81 17.74 -10.77
C ALA A 10 -0.99 16.48 -11.11
N LEU A 11 -1.42 15.70 -12.10
CA LEU A 11 -0.70 14.49 -12.52
C LEU A 11 0.72 14.78 -13.03
N LYS A 12 0.93 15.87 -13.78
CA LYS A 12 2.26 16.28 -14.21
C LYS A 12 3.15 16.63 -13.02
N ARG A 13 2.62 17.35 -12.02
CA ARG A 13 3.34 17.70 -10.79
C ARG A 13 3.70 16.44 -9.99
N LEU A 14 2.75 15.55 -9.74
CA LEU A 14 2.97 14.29 -9.04
C LEU A 14 4.04 13.44 -9.75
N ARG A 15 3.93 13.31 -11.07
CA ARG A 15 4.92 12.57 -11.85
C ARG A 15 6.33 13.18 -11.74
N ALA A 16 6.45 14.49 -11.79
CA ALA A 16 7.74 15.17 -11.61
C ALA A 16 8.32 14.84 -10.23
N ALA A 17 7.55 14.99 -9.14
CA ALA A 17 8.00 14.68 -7.79
C ALA A 17 8.50 13.23 -7.64
N PHE A 18 7.83 12.25 -8.27
CA PHE A 18 8.26 10.85 -8.26
C PHE A 18 9.53 10.62 -9.07
N LEU A 19 9.70 11.28 -10.22
CA LEU A 19 10.87 11.10 -11.07
C LEU A 19 12.11 11.81 -10.52
N ASP A 20 11.92 12.97 -9.89
CA ASP A 20 13.00 13.79 -9.35
C ASP A 20 13.44 13.33 -7.94
N GLY A 21 12.81 12.28 -7.40
CA GLY A 21 13.10 11.74 -6.06
C GLY A 21 12.71 12.66 -4.91
N THR A 22 11.95 13.73 -5.17
CA THR A 22 11.51 14.69 -4.14
C THR A 22 10.28 14.20 -3.38
N ALA A 23 9.58 13.21 -3.90
CA ALA A 23 8.39 12.62 -3.27
C ALA A 23 8.69 12.10 -1.86
N GLY A 24 9.88 11.56 -1.58
CA GLY A 24 10.29 11.12 -0.25
C GLY A 24 10.46 12.25 0.78
N ALA A 25 10.71 13.48 0.36
CA ALA A 25 11.07 14.60 1.24
C ALA A 25 9.89 15.50 1.63
N GLN A 26 8.83 15.58 0.83
CA GLN A 26 7.73 16.52 1.00
C GLN A 26 6.37 15.86 0.76
N ASP A 27 5.31 16.40 1.42
CA ASP A 27 3.93 16.06 1.07
C ASP A 27 3.61 16.60 -0.33
N TYR A 28 3.24 15.71 -1.24
CA TYR A 28 2.95 16.04 -2.63
C TYR A 28 1.44 16.06 -2.96
N TRP A 29 0.60 15.66 -1.99
CA TRP A 29 -0.86 15.73 -2.11
C TRP A 29 -1.38 17.11 -1.69
N HIS A 30 -1.91 17.87 -2.63
CA HIS A 30 -2.40 19.23 -2.33
C HIS A 30 -3.93 19.30 -2.21
N SER A 31 -4.65 18.31 -2.74
CA SER A 31 -6.11 18.28 -2.71
C SER A 31 -6.66 16.86 -2.90
N ASP A 32 -7.92 16.64 -2.54
CA ASP A 32 -8.65 15.41 -2.87
C ASP A 32 -8.66 15.15 -4.38
N ARG A 33 -8.69 16.21 -5.20
CA ARG A 33 -8.66 16.10 -6.66
C ARG A 33 -7.34 15.51 -7.20
N ASP A 34 -6.23 15.73 -6.50
CA ASP A 34 -4.95 15.08 -6.84
C ASP A 34 -5.07 13.57 -6.67
N LEU A 35 -5.62 13.14 -5.53
CA LEU A 35 -5.83 11.74 -5.20
C LEU A 35 -6.84 11.06 -6.14
N GLU A 36 -7.94 11.74 -6.46
CA GLU A 36 -8.93 11.27 -7.44
C GLU A 36 -8.30 11.10 -8.83
N SER A 37 -7.55 12.11 -9.29
CA SER A 37 -6.88 12.06 -10.59
C SER A 37 -5.82 10.95 -10.64
N TYR A 38 -5.09 10.75 -9.54
CA TYR A 38 -4.13 9.66 -9.38
C TYR A 38 -4.82 8.29 -9.46
N ASP A 39 -5.91 8.10 -8.73
CA ASP A 39 -6.70 6.87 -8.72
C ASP A 39 -7.22 6.52 -10.12
N LEU A 40 -7.72 7.51 -10.86
CA LEU A 40 -8.24 7.32 -12.21
C LEU A 40 -7.16 6.97 -13.25
N THR A 41 -5.87 7.17 -12.93
CA THR A 41 -4.76 7.04 -13.89
C THR A 41 -3.65 6.10 -13.40
N PHE A 42 -2.68 6.61 -12.64
CA PHE A 42 -1.58 5.81 -12.10
C PHE A 42 -2.07 4.70 -11.17
N GLY A 43 -3.08 5.02 -10.37
CA GLY A 43 -3.72 4.09 -9.45
C GLY A 43 -4.27 2.84 -10.12
N GLN A 44 -4.82 2.96 -11.33
CA GLN A 44 -5.33 1.79 -12.07
C GLN A 44 -4.23 0.77 -12.38
N ARG A 45 -3.02 1.23 -12.71
CA ARG A 45 -1.88 0.34 -12.97
C ARG A 45 -1.39 -0.34 -11.69
N ILE A 46 -1.44 0.37 -10.57
CA ILE A 46 -1.12 -0.18 -9.26
C ILE A 46 -2.19 -1.20 -8.87
N ARG A 47 -3.47 -0.88 -9.11
CA ARG A 47 -4.59 -1.79 -8.85
C ARG A 47 -4.42 -3.12 -9.61
N TRP A 48 -4.07 -3.11 -10.88
CA TRP A 48 -3.83 -4.34 -11.66
C TRP A 48 -2.72 -5.20 -11.09
N LYS A 49 -1.65 -4.60 -10.56
CA LYS A 49 -0.59 -5.35 -9.87
C LYS A 49 -1.10 -6.02 -8.61
N TRP A 50 -1.86 -5.29 -7.80
CA TRP A 50 -2.48 -5.82 -6.59
C TRP A 50 -3.44 -6.96 -6.91
N ASP A 51 -4.33 -6.79 -7.87
CA ASP A 51 -5.27 -7.83 -8.30
C ASP A 51 -4.53 -9.09 -8.76
N TYR A 52 -3.43 -8.93 -9.50
CA TYR A 52 -2.60 -10.06 -9.93
C TYR A 52 -1.95 -10.78 -8.73
N VAL A 53 -1.33 -10.04 -7.81
CA VAL A 53 -0.68 -10.60 -6.62
C VAL A 53 -1.70 -11.33 -5.74
N LEU A 54 -2.84 -10.70 -5.46
CA LEU A 54 -3.87 -11.29 -4.60
C LEU A 54 -4.50 -12.54 -5.24
N LYS A 55 -4.73 -12.52 -6.54
CA LYS A 55 -5.19 -13.69 -7.30
C LYS A 55 -4.17 -14.84 -7.24
N GLU A 56 -2.87 -14.54 -7.35
CA GLU A 56 -1.83 -15.55 -7.23
C GLU A 56 -1.78 -16.15 -5.82
N LEU A 57 -1.86 -15.32 -4.78
CA LEU A 57 -1.92 -15.78 -3.39
C LEU A 57 -3.13 -16.70 -3.16
N THR A 58 -4.32 -16.30 -3.62
CA THR A 58 -5.53 -17.12 -3.55
C THR A 58 -5.36 -18.44 -4.30
N GLY A 59 -4.77 -18.42 -5.49
CA GLY A 59 -4.49 -19.61 -6.27
C GLY A 59 -3.52 -20.60 -5.60
N ARG A 60 -2.70 -20.11 -4.65
CA ARG A 60 -1.80 -20.91 -3.79
C ARG A 60 -2.46 -21.37 -2.50
N GLY A 61 -3.74 -21.07 -2.30
CA GLY A 61 -4.48 -21.40 -1.07
C GLY A 61 -4.17 -20.49 0.11
N TRP A 62 -3.48 -19.35 -0.11
CA TRP A 62 -3.24 -18.38 0.95
C TRP A 62 -4.52 -17.62 1.29
N LEU A 63 -4.79 -17.46 2.58
CA LEU A 63 -5.89 -16.67 3.10
C LEU A 63 -5.34 -15.61 4.08
N PRO A 64 -6.01 -14.43 4.17
CA PRO A 64 -5.62 -13.41 5.13
C PRO A 64 -5.64 -13.95 6.56
N PRO A 65 -4.58 -13.74 7.35
CA PRO A 65 -4.59 -14.09 8.77
C PRO A 65 -5.59 -13.20 9.52
N ARG A 66 -6.09 -13.68 10.64
CA ARG A 66 -6.91 -12.88 11.56
C ARG A 66 -6.08 -11.74 12.15
N GLY A 67 -6.73 -10.63 12.46
CA GLY A 67 -6.11 -9.46 13.10
C GLY A 67 -6.24 -8.20 12.26
N ASP A 68 -5.59 -7.15 12.74
CA ASP A 68 -5.63 -5.85 12.07
C ASP A 68 -4.93 -5.92 10.70
N VAL A 69 -5.43 -5.15 9.76
CA VAL A 69 -4.77 -4.89 8.47
C VAL A 69 -4.16 -3.49 8.52
N VAL A 70 -2.86 -3.41 8.41
CA VAL A 70 -2.12 -2.14 8.42
C VAL A 70 -1.72 -1.82 6.98
N ASP A 71 -2.14 -0.67 6.46
CA ASP A 71 -1.68 -0.13 5.19
C ASP A 71 -0.75 1.06 5.46
N TRP A 72 0.54 0.80 5.38
CA TRP A 72 1.58 1.78 5.66
C TRP A 72 2.04 2.48 4.38
N GLY A 73 1.98 3.82 4.39
CA GLY A 73 2.11 4.62 3.18
C GLY A 73 0.90 4.45 2.27
N CYS A 74 -0.31 4.50 2.84
CA CYS A 74 -1.55 4.09 2.18
C CYS A 74 -1.90 4.92 0.94
N GLY A 75 -1.37 6.15 0.79
CA GLY A 75 -1.65 7.03 -0.34
C GLY A 75 -3.16 7.18 -0.58
N SER A 76 -3.62 6.85 -1.77
CA SER A 76 -5.05 6.84 -2.10
C SER A 76 -5.81 5.57 -1.66
N GLY A 77 -5.16 4.63 -0.97
CA GLY A 77 -5.79 3.42 -0.43
C GLY A 77 -6.07 2.34 -1.46
N ILE A 78 -5.30 2.26 -2.53
CA ILE A 78 -5.50 1.27 -3.60
C ILE A 78 -5.23 -0.14 -3.09
N SER A 79 -4.14 -0.36 -2.34
CA SER A 79 -3.79 -1.61 -1.68
C SER A 79 -4.90 -2.11 -0.77
N THR A 80 -5.38 -1.23 0.11
CA THR A 80 -6.51 -1.50 1.00
C THR A 80 -7.75 -1.95 0.22
N ARG A 81 -8.20 -1.17 -0.77
CA ARG A 81 -9.40 -1.52 -1.56
C ARG A 81 -9.22 -2.84 -2.31
N ALA A 82 -8.06 -3.04 -2.94
CA ALA A 82 -7.76 -4.29 -3.61
C ALA A 82 -7.86 -5.48 -2.65
N PHE A 83 -7.28 -5.34 -1.45
CA PHE A 83 -7.31 -6.37 -0.43
C PHE A 83 -8.75 -6.67 0.05
N LEU A 84 -9.53 -5.65 0.40
CA LEU A 84 -10.90 -5.81 0.86
C LEU A 84 -11.83 -6.45 -0.18
N GLU A 85 -11.65 -6.13 -1.45
CA GLU A 85 -12.50 -6.62 -2.55
C GLU A 85 -12.13 -8.04 -3.02
N ASN A 86 -10.88 -8.49 -2.77
CA ASN A 86 -10.42 -9.82 -3.20
C ASN A 86 -10.66 -10.93 -2.15
N PHE A 87 -10.95 -10.57 -0.91
CA PHE A 87 -11.16 -11.55 0.16
C PHE A 87 -12.53 -11.40 0.84
N THR A 88 -13.09 -12.54 1.22
CA THR A 88 -14.28 -12.58 2.09
C THR A 88 -13.82 -12.74 3.52
N PHE A 89 -14.40 -11.97 4.43
CA PHE A 89 -14.07 -11.98 5.85
C PHE A 89 -15.29 -12.45 6.66
N ASP A 90 -15.08 -13.36 7.61
CA ASP A 90 -16.13 -13.78 8.57
C ASP A 90 -16.59 -12.59 9.42
N ALA A 91 -15.67 -11.71 9.76
CA ALA A 91 -15.93 -10.41 10.36
C ALA A 91 -15.05 -9.36 9.70
N PRO A 92 -15.54 -8.14 9.46
CA PRO A 92 -14.76 -7.08 8.84
C PRO A 92 -13.44 -6.85 9.61
N PRO A 93 -12.29 -6.75 8.93
CA PRO A 93 -11.04 -6.48 9.59
C PRO A 93 -11.02 -5.04 10.11
N ARG A 94 -10.29 -4.80 11.20
CA ARG A 94 -9.93 -3.45 11.57
C ARG A 94 -8.77 -3.00 10.68
N LEU A 95 -8.95 -1.86 10.01
CA LEU A 95 -7.94 -1.22 9.18
C LEU A 95 -7.20 -0.16 9.97
N VAL A 96 -5.88 -0.17 9.92
CA VAL A 96 -5.04 0.92 10.40
C VAL A 96 -4.38 1.54 9.17
N LEU A 97 -4.79 2.77 8.84
CA LEU A 97 -4.27 3.51 7.70
C LEU A 97 -3.27 4.55 8.18
N TRP A 98 -2.06 4.46 7.68
CA TRP A 98 -1.02 5.42 7.96
C TRP A 98 -0.36 5.95 6.68
N ASP A 99 -0.16 7.25 6.64
CA ASP A 99 0.60 7.97 5.63
C ASP A 99 1.17 9.24 6.26
N ARG A 100 2.22 9.79 5.71
CA ARG A 100 2.72 11.09 6.17
C ARG A 100 1.76 12.24 5.84
N SER A 101 0.92 12.07 4.81
CA SER A 101 -0.10 13.04 4.41
C SER A 101 -1.43 12.78 5.10
N PRO A 102 -1.89 13.66 6.00
CA PRO A 102 -3.22 13.55 6.58
C PRO A 102 -4.35 13.60 5.55
N LEU A 103 -4.10 14.24 4.39
CA LEU A 103 -5.05 14.28 3.29
C LEU A 103 -5.22 12.89 2.67
N ALA A 104 -4.10 12.20 2.39
CA ALA A 104 -4.10 10.84 1.86
C ALA A 104 -4.82 9.88 2.81
N ILE A 105 -4.53 9.92 4.11
CA ILE A 105 -5.17 9.08 5.11
C ILE A 105 -6.71 9.25 5.09
N ARG A 106 -7.20 10.51 5.10
CA ARG A 106 -8.65 10.79 5.06
C ARG A 106 -9.30 10.28 3.76
N TYR A 107 -8.62 10.49 2.65
CA TYR A 107 -9.09 10.00 1.35
C TYR A 107 -9.15 8.47 1.32
N ALA A 108 -8.08 7.79 1.69
CA ALA A 108 -8.02 6.34 1.76
C ALA A 108 -9.11 5.74 2.68
N ALA A 109 -9.35 6.37 3.84
CA ALA A 109 -10.40 5.96 4.77
C ALA A 109 -11.81 6.07 4.17
N ARG A 110 -12.08 7.15 3.44
CA ARG A 110 -13.35 7.32 2.72
C ARG A 110 -13.53 6.21 1.69
N MET A 111 -12.51 5.99 0.86
CA MET A 111 -12.53 4.98 -0.20
C MET A 111 -12.64 3.54 0.35
N ALA A 112 -12.01 3.26 1.50
CA ALA A 112 -12.13 1.96 2.16
C ALA A 112 -13.57 1.69 2.64
N ARG A 113 -14.23 2.70 3.21
CA ARG A 113 -15.65 2.60 3.65
C ARG A 113 -16.61 2.46 2.47
N GLU A 114 -16.31 3.04 1.31
CA GLU A 114 -17.08 2.83 0.09
C GLU A 114 -16.93 1.40 -0.44
N ALA A 115 -15.73 0.82 -0.35
CA ALA A 115 -15.46 -0.56 -0.76
C ALA A 115 -16.09 -1.59 0.20
N MET A 116 -16.11 -1.30 1.51
CA MET A 116 -16.70 -2.15 2.55
C MET A 116 -17.34 -1.30 3.66
N LEU A 117 -18.64 -1.15 3.63
CA LEU A 117 -19.38 -0.28 4.57
C LEU A 117 -19.18 -0.64 6.04
N SER A 118 -18.94 -1.90 6.34
CA SER A 118 -18.80 -2.42 7.72
C SER A 118 -17.36 -2.37 8.25
N VAL A 119 -16.40 -1.86 7.46
CA VAL A 119 -15.00 -1.83 7.89
C VAL A 119 -14.77 -0.81 9.01
N ASP A 120 -14.04 -1.22 10.05
CA ASP A 120 -13.58 -0.34 11.13
C ASP A 120 -12.23 0.28 10.73
N VAL A 121 -12.20 1.60 10.52
CA VAL A 121 -11.02 2.32 10.01
C VAL A 121 -10.44 3.20 11.09
N TRP A 122 -9.19 2.94 11.43
CA TRP A 122 -8.39 3.69 12.38
C TRP A 122 -7.33 4.52 11.65
N LEU A 123 -7.25 5.80 11.97
CA LEU A 123 -6.33 6.76 11.38
C LEU A 123 -5.22 7.05 12.40
N ASP A 124 -4.34 6.10 12.61
CA ASP A 124 -3.35 6.17 13.67
C ASP A 124 -2.00 5.59 13.22
N LYS A 125 -1.01 5.72 14.08
CA LYS A 125 0.28 5.06 13.88
C LYS A 125 0.09 3.53 13.86
N PRO A 126 0.91 2.82 13.07
CA PRO A 126 0.92 1.38 13.12
C PRO A 126 1.12 0.85 14.54
N PRO A 127 0.44 -0.25 14.91
CA PRO A 127 0.53 -0.78 16.26
C PRO A 127 1.93 -1.37 16.55
N GLU A 128 2.43 -1.14 17.75
CA GLU A 128 3.67 -1.76 18.26
C GLU A 128 3.46 -3.20 18.79
N ARG A 129 2.28 -3.76 18.59
CA ARG A 129 1.87 -5.14 18.96
C ARG A 129 1.67 -5.99 17.72
N ALA A 130 1.59 -7.31 17.90
CA ALA A 130 1.29 -8.23 16.80
C ALA A 130 -0.03 -7.88 16.09
N PHE A 131 -0.04 -7.97 14.75
CA PHE A 131 -1.18 -7.76 13.88
C PHE A 131 -1.20 -8.72 12.70
N GLY A 132 -2.30 -8.76 11.95
CA GLY A 132 -2.51 -9.73 10.88
C GLY A 132 -1.68 -9.46 9.64
N THR A 133 -2.02 -8.43 8.89
CA THR A 133 -1.44 -8.17 7.56
C THR A 133 -0.86 -6.77 7.47
N LEU A 134 0.37 -6.65 6.94
CA LEU A 134 0.98 -5.40 6.52
C LEU A 134 0.90 -5.28 5.00
N LEU A 135 0.28 -4.21 4.52
CA LEU A 135 0.23 -3.84 3.11
C LEU A 135 1.23 -2.71 2.84
N LEU A 136 2.07 -2.88 1.83
CA LEU A 136 3.07 -1.91 1.40
C LEU A 136 2.97 -1.76 -0.12
N SER A 137 2.78 -0.54 -0.59
CA SER A 137 2.52 -0.27 -2.00
C SER A 137 3.27 0.94 -2.50
N HIS A 138 4.30 0.71 -3.33
CA HIS A 138 5.04 1.78 -3.99
C HIS A 138 5.69 2.79 -3.02
N VAL A 139 6.23 2.30 -1.91
CA VAL A 139 6.85 3.12 -0.85
C VAL A 139 8.37 3.11 -0.90
N LEU A 140 8.97 2.02 -1.39
CA LEU A 140 10.41 1.76 -1.24
C LEU A 140 11.29 2.84 -1.88
N THR A 141 10.86 3.43 -2.98
CA THR A 141 11.60 4.49 -3.68
C THR A 141 11.57 5.84 -2.96
N GLU A 142 10.73 5.98 -1.93
CA GLU A 142 10.57 7.21 -1.16
C GLU A 142 11.28 7.15 0.20
N LEU A 143 11.87 5.99 0.56
CA LEU A 143 12.43 5.74 1.88
C LEU A 143 13.95 5.86 1.90
N SER A 144 14.47 6.46 2.97
CA SER A 144 15.88 6.38 3.34
C SER A 144 16.22 5.00 3.93
N ALA A 145 17.53 4.70 4.07
CA ALA A 145 17.97 3.46 4.68
C ALA A 145 17.43 3.27 6.11
N ASP A 146 17.45 4.33 6.92
CA ASP A 146 16.95 4.29 8.30
C ASP A 146 15.44 4.02 8.34
N GLN A 147 14.67 4.63 7.42
CA GLN A 147 13.23 4.37 7.31
C GLN A 147 12.92 2.95 6.84
N ILE A 148 13.76 2.35 6.00
CA ILE A 148 13.65 0.93 5.64
C ILE A 148 13.91 0.05 6.85
N ASP A 149 14.86 0.39 7.71
CA ASP A 149 15.15 -0.34 8.95
C ASP A 149 13.96 -0.29 9.92
N GLU A 150 13.36 0.90 10.10
CA GLU A 150 12.14 1.09 10.89
C GLU A 150 10.96 0.26 10.31
N LEU A 151 10.81 0.24 8.99
CA LEU A 151 9.76 -0.51 8.33
C LEU A 151 9.95 -2.03 8.45
N ILE A 152 11.18 -2.51 8.41
CA ILE A 152 11.50 -3.92 8.68
C ILE A 152 11.18 -4.29 10.14
N ALA A 153 11.48 -3.40 11.09
CA ALA A 153 11.11 -3.61 12.48
C ALA A 153 9.59 -3.65 12.67
N LEU A 154 8.84 -2.77 12.01
CA LEU A 154 7.38 -2.83 11.98
C LEU A 154 6.87 -4.15 11.37
N ALA A 155 7.45 -4.57 10.24
CA ALA A 155 7.07 -5.80 9.56
C ALA A 155 7.19 -7.02 10.47
N ALA A 156 8.16 -7.05 11.39
CA ALA A 156 8.33 -8.15 12.35
C ALA A 156 7.14 -8.36 13.30
N HIS A 157 6.25 -7.38 13.44
CA HIS A 157 5.00 -7.51 14.20
C HIS A 157 3.84 -8.08 13.38
N ALA A 158 3.97 -8.13 12.05
CA ALA A 158 2.94 -8.66 11.17
C ALA A 158 3.01 -10.19 11.08
N THR A 159 1.85 -10.84 10.96
CA THR A 159 1.80 -12.28 10.59
C THR A 159 2.12 -12.46 9.10
N THR A 160 1.72 -11.52 8.27
CA THR A 160 1.97 -11.53 6.81
C THR A 160 2.33 -10.12 6.32
N VAL A 161 3.25 -10.07 5.37
CA VAL A 161 3.60 -8.85 4.63
C VAL A 161 3.29 -9.07 3.15
N ILE A 162 2.51 -8.16 2.56
CA ILE A 162 2.29 -8.09 1.11
C ILE A 162 2.89 -6.77 0.64
N TRP A 163 3.96 -6.87 -0.16
CA TRP A 163 4.72 -5.71 -0.62
C TRP A 163 4.79 -5.67 -2.14
N VAL A 164 4.20 -4.63 -2.73
CA VAL A 164 4.09 -4.45 -4.17
C VAL A 164 4.78 -3.16 -4.59
N GLU A 165 5.74 -3.26 -5.51
CA GLU A 165 6.56 -2.15 -5.96
C GLU A 165 6.53 -1.95 -7.49
N PRO A 166 7.03 -0.81 -8.01
CA PRO A 166 7.26 -0.66 -9.44
C PRO A 166 8.19 -1.74 -9.99
N GLY A 167 7.84 -2.31 -11.16
CA GLY A 167 8.64 -3.35 -11.82
C GLY A 167 9.87 -2.80 -12.56
N THR A 168 10.53 -1.76 -12.04
CA THR A 168 11.81 -1.28 -12.58
C THR A 168 12.95 -2.18 -12.09
N HIS A 169 14.03 -2.27 -12.85
CA HIS A 169 15.19 -3.07 -12.46
C HIS A 169 15.77 -2.64 -11.10
N GLU A 170 15.86 -1.33 -10.87
CA GLU A 170 16.39 -0.76 -9.63
C GLU A 170 15.51 -1.10 -8.43
N THR A 171 14.20 -0.80 -8.51
CA THR A 171 13.26 -1.07 -7.42
C THR A 171 13.14 -2.57 -7.14
N SER A 172 13.17 -3.41 -8.19
CA SER A 172 13.13 -4.87 -8.02
C SER A 172 14.35 -5.37 -7.25
N ARG A 173 15.56 -4.85 -7.53
CA ARG A 173 16.77 -5.21 -6.77
C ARG A 173 16.69 -4.76 -5.32
N SER A 174 16.20 -3.54 -5.08
CA SER A 174 16.00 -3.02 -3.72
C SER A 174 15.00 -3.87 -2.93
N LEU A 175 13.89 -4.25 -3.56
CA LEU A 175 12.90 -5.13 -2.94
C LEU A 175 13.46 -6.54 -2.64
N ILE A 176 14.30 -7.09 -3.53
CA ILE A 176 15.01 -8.34 -3.28
C ILE A 176 15.91 -8.22 -2.06
N ALA A 177 16.67 -7.13 -1.93
CA ALA A 177 17.53 -6.91 -0.76
C ALA A 177 16.74 -6.84 0.56
N VAL A 178 15.60 -6.15 0.57
CA VAL A 178 14.68 -6.12 1.72
C VAL A 178 14.10 -7.51 2.00
N ARG A 179 13.66 -8.24 0.97
CA ARG A 179 13.16 -9.61 1.10
C ARG A 179 14.18 -10.54 1.77
N GLU A 180 15.46 -10.45 1.37
CA GLU A 180 16.51 -11.28 1.98
C GLU A 180 16.68 -10.99 3.47
N ARG A 181 16.51 -9.74 3.89
CA ARG A 181 16.52 -9.37 5.32
C ARG A 181 15.32 -9.95 6.08
N LEU A 182 14.15 -10.03 5.44
CA LEU A 182 12.92 -10.56 6.03
C LEU A 182 12.88 -12.10 6.07
N ARG A 183 13.71 -12.81 5.30
CA ARG A 183 13.76 -14.28 5.25
C ARG A 183 14.09 -14.96 6.60
N GLY A 184 14.72 -14.23 7.51
CA GLY A 184 14.95 -14.73 8.88
C GLY A 184 13.68 -14.76 9.75
N ILE A 185 12.62 -14.05 9.32
CA ILE A 185 11.37 -13.87 10.08
C ILE A 185 10.21 -14.53 9.34
N PHE A 186 10.17 -14.44 8.00
CA PHE A 186 9.05 -14.87 7.16
C PHE A 186 9.41 -16.00 6.20
N GLN A 187 8.43 -16.86 5.95
CA GLN A 187 8.44 -17.74 4.80
C GLN A 187 7.94 -16.99 3.56
N ILE A 188 8.67 -17.09 2.45
CA ILE A 188 8.27 -16.47 1.18
C ILE A 188 7.18 -17.33 0.54
N VAL A 189 6.03 -16.74 0.26
CA VAL A 189 4.90 -17.39 -0.43
C VAL A 189 4.96 -17.12 -1.94
N SER A 190 5.25 -15.88 -2.35
CA SER A 190 5.32 -15.47 -3.75
C SER A 190 6.17 -14.19 -3.88
N PRO A 191 6.87 -13.96 -5.01
CA PRO A 191 7.15 -14.97 -6.03
C PRO A 191 8.11 -16.04 -5.53
N CYS A 192 7.94 -17.26 -6.04
CA CYS A 192 8.93 -18.31 -5.84
C CYS A 192 10.13 -18.00 -6.75
N THR A 193 11.28 -17.76 -6.18
CA THR A 193 12.55 -17.67 -6.90
C THR A 193 13.54 -18.65 -6.28
#